data_7756526ea295039ac6e8a684816a275d
#
_entry.id   7756526ea295039ac6e8a684816a275d
#
_cell.length_a   1.000
_cell.length_b   1.000
_cell.length_c   1.000
_cell.angle_alpha   90.00
_cell.angle_beta   90.00
_cell.angle_gamma   90.00
#
_symmetry.space_group_name_H-M   'P 1'
#
loop_
_entity.id
_entity.type
_entity.pdbx_description
1 polymer ?
#
loop_
_entity_poly.entity_id
_entity_poly.type
_entity_poly.pdbx_seq_one_letter_code
_entity_poly.pdbx_strand_id
1 'polypeptide(L)'
;EKFMGEALDLIWLDEEPPQDIYSQCITRTLDRQGMVYLTFTPENGMTEVVANFTTSLRPKQALITAGWEDAEHLTEDMKEQILAALPQHERELRSKGIPMIGSGLVFPIDEDNLTCEPFIIPPHYPRIAGLDFGYDHPTAVVWVAWDRDKDIVYIYDCYSVSKQTPDYHATYINQREGSHYIPISWPHDGYQHDKGSGITLAEQYRTAHVNMLPFHFENPPALGEKKGGNSVEAGLMEILTRMEQGKFKVFNTMYDWFQE
;
A
#
# COMPACT_ATOMS: atom_id res chain seq x y z
N GLU A 1 13.84 13.03 -20.02
CA GLU A 1 14.35 13.30 -21.41
C GLU A 1 15.45 14.39 -21.46
N LYS A 2 15.53 15.35 -20.51
CA LYS A 2 16.48 16.47 -20.54
C LYS A 2 17.96 16.07 -20.33
N PHE A 3 18.25 14.89 -19.79
CA PHE A 3 19.62 14.44 -19.47
C PHE A 3 20.16 13.38 -20.43
N MET A 4 19.47 13.09 -21.50
CA MET A 4 19.95 12.12 -22.50
C MET A 4 21.04 12.74 -23.38
N GLY A 5 22.26 12.19 -23.30
CA GLY A 5 23.35 12.49 -24.23
C GLY A 5 24.54 13.27 -23.65
N GLU A 6 24.50 13.77 -22.43
CA GLU A 6 25.64 14.48 -21.82
C GLU A 6 26.37 13.62 -20.79
N ALA A 7 27.70 13.71 -20.77
CA ALA A 7 28.55 13.14 -19.73
C ALA A 7 28.77 14.19 -18.64
N LEU A 8 28.57 13.83 -17.36
CA LEU A 8 28.62 14.74 -16.23
C LEU A 8 29.66 14.30 -15.20
N ASP A 9 30.31 15.28 -14.56
CA ASP A 9 31.31 15.04 -13.51
C ASP A 9 30.66 14.87 -12.13
N LEU A 10 29.49 15.52 -11.91
CA LEU A 10 28.74 15.48 -10.66
C LEU A 10 27.26 15.55 -10.95
N ILE A 11 26.48 14.72 -10.26
CA ILE A 11 25.02 14.80 -10.21
C ILE A 11 24.61 14.83 -8.74
N TRP A 12 23.84 15.83 -8.37
CA TRP A 12 23.16 15.89 -7.08
C TRP A 12 21.67 15.63 -7.28
N LEU A 13 21.16 14.66 -6.58
CA LEU A 13 19.74 14.33 -6.52
C LEU A 13 19.24 14.76 -5.14
N ASP A 14 18.46 15.83 -5.11
CA ASP A 14 17.77 16.29 -3.92
C ASP A 14 16.40 15.59 -3.89
N GLU A 15 16.12 14.89 -2.82
CA GLU A 15 15.08 13.90 -2.64
C GLU A 15 15.34 12.57 -3.37
N GLU A 16 14.64 11.53 -2.92
CA GLU A 16 14.79 10.17 -3.44
C GLU A 16 14.24 10.05 -4.87
N PRO A 17 15.09 9.73 -5.87
CA PRO A 17 14.63 9.57 -7.24
C PRO A 17 14.03 8.17 -7.45
N PRO A 18 13.15 8.00 -8.46
CA PRO A 18 12.84 6.67 -9.00
C PRO A 18 14.09 5.91 -9.45
N GLN A 19 14.07 4.58 -9.34
CA GLN A 19 15.23 3.72 -9.65
C GLN A 19 15.74 3.88 -11.08
N ASP A 20 14.87 4.07 -12.05
CA ASP A 20 15.21 4.29 -13.45
C ASP A 20 15.97 5.61 -13.64
N ILE A 21 15.59 6.67 -12.96
CA ILE A 21 16.29 7.96 -12.96
C ILE A 21 17.67 7.83 -12.32
N TYR A 22 17.76 7.17 -11.15
CA TYR A 22 19.03 6.90 -10.49
C TYR A 22 20.00 6.14 -11.40
N SER A 23 19.52 5.06 -12.04
CA SER A 23 20.32 4.26 -12.98
C SER A 23 20.81 5.08 -14.18
N GLN A 24 19.99 5.98 -14.71
CA GLN A 24 20.40 6.89 -15.77
C GLN A 24 21.49 7.87 -15.31
N CYS A 25 21.37 8.42 -14.11
CA CYS A 25 22.38 9.32 -13.54
C CYS A 25 23.73 8.63 -13.40
N ILE A 26 23.76 7.41 -12.87
CA ILE A 26 24.99 6.60 -12.80
C ILE A 26 25.62 6.43 -14.19
N THR A 27 24.82 6.11 -15.22
CA THR A 27 25.31 5.93 -16.58
C THR A 27 25.95 7.20 -17.12
N ARG A 28 25.43 8.41 -16.78
CA ARG A 28 25.97 9.70 -17.27
C ARG A 28 27.27 10.13 -16.59
N THR A 29 27.60 9.56 -15.46
CA THR A 29 28.86 9.87 -14.77
C THR A 29 29.99 8.91 -15.12
N LEU A 30 29.72 7.78 -15.78
CA LEU A 30 30.71 6.73 -16.07
C LEU A 30 31.87 7.23 -16.93
N ASP A 31 31.59 7.93 -18.02
CA ASP A 31 32.62 8.39 -18.97
C ASP A 31 33.64 9.35 -18.34
N ARG A 32 33.21 10.11 -17.34
CA ARG A 32 34.07 11.09 -16.67
C ARG A 32 34.55 10.63 -15.29
N GLN A 33 34.22 9.38 -14.90
CA GLN A 33 34.44 8.88 -13.54
C GLN A 33 33.85 9.81 -12.49
N GLY A 34 32.73 10.42 -12.83
CA GLY A 34 32.03 11.38 -12.00
C GLY A 34 31.34 10.75 -10.81
N MET A 35 30.70 11.58 -9.99
CA MET A 35 30.01 11.19 -8.76
C MET A 35 28.54 11.50 -8.84
N VAL A 36 27.70 10.59 -8.31
CA VAL A 36 26.29 10.86 -8.01
C VAL A 36 26.14 10.84 -6.49
N TYR A 37 25.56 11.89 -5.93
CA TYR A 37 25.17 11.88 -4.54
C TYR A 37 23.72 12.29 -4.35
N LEU A 38 23.11 11.75 -3.30
CA LEU A 38 21.70 11.91 -2.99
C LEU A 38 21.57 12.47 -1.58
N THR A 39 20.60 13.38 -1.42
CA THR A 39 20.19 13.90 -0.11
C THR A 39 18.69 13.71 0.02
N PHE A 40 18.24 12.83 0.90
CA PHE A 40 16.82 12.54 1.07
C PHE A 40 16.51 11.95 2.45
N THR A 41 15.28 12.08 2.86
CA THR A 41 14.69 11.28 3.94
C THR A 41 14.00 10.08 3.30
N PRO A 42 14.29 8.84 3.70
CA PRO A 42 13.73 7.64 3.06
C PRO A 42 12.26 7.40 3.43
N GLU A 43 11.39 8.34 3.05
CA GLU A 43 9.95 8.35 3.38
C GLU A 43 9.17 7.22 2.69
N ASN A 44 9.66 6.79 1.51
CA ASN A 44 9.09 5.66 0.78
C ASN A 44 9.62 4.29 1.23
N GLY A 45 10.38 4.29 2.30
CA GLY A 45 10.90 3.11 2.91
C GLY A 45 12.07 2.42 2.24
N MET A 46 12.09 1.09 2.26
CA MET A 46 13.18 0.28 1.71
C MET A 46 13.02 0.08 0.20
N THR A 47 12.96 1.17 -0.55
CA THR A 47 12.97 1.13 -2.01
C THR A 47 14.26 0.51 -2.56
N GLU A 48 14.31 0.21 -3.86
CA GLU A 48 15.54 -0.29 -4.49
C GLU A 48 16.71 0.71 -4.35
N VAL A 49 16.44 2.01 -4.42
CA VAL A 49 17.47 3.05 -4.23
C VAL A 49 18.00 3.01 -2.80
N VAL A 50 17.12 3.00 -1.81
CA VAL A 50 17.50 2.92 -0.39
C VAL A 50 18.25 1.61 -0.10
N ALA A 51 17.75 0.47 -0.58
CA ALA A 51 18.37 -0.84 -0.40
C ALA A 51 19.79 -0.90 -0.98
N ASN A 52 20.06 -0.24 -2.09
CA ASN A 52 21.39 -0.16 -2.69
C ASN A 52 22.44 0.47 -1.76
N PHE A 53 22.03 1.31 -0.80
CA PHE A 53 22.93 1.96 0.16
C PHE A 53 22.88 1.35 1.55
N THR A 54 21.80 0.72 1.95
CA THR A 54 21.61 0.24 3.34
C THR A 54 21.90 -1.23 3.51
N THR A 55 21.62 -2.09 2.52
CA THR A 55 21.78 -3.55 2.66
C THR A 55 23.21 -4.00 2.44
N SER A 56 23.89 -3.51 1.39
CA SER A 56 25.30 -3.79 1.17
C SER A 56 25.95 -2.70 0.32
N LEU A 57 26.81 -1.90 0.91
CA LEU A 57 27.60 -0.90 0.17
C LEU A 57 28.56 -1.57 -0.81
N ARG A 58 28.51 -1.14 -2.04
CA ARG A 58 29.48 -1.56 -3.08
C ARG A 58 30.77 -0.76 -2.95
N PRO A 59 31.89 -1.24 -3.51
CA PRO A 59 33.10 -0.44 -3.62
C PRO A 59 32.81 0.93 -4.26
N LYS A 60 33.32 2.00 -3.65
CA LYS A 60 33.10 3.40 -4.05
C LYS A 60 31.68 3.98 -3.73
N GLN A 61 30.91 3.32 -2.90
CA GLN A 61 29.71 3.90 -2.30
C GLN A 61 29.97 4.26 -0.85
N ALA A 62 29.31 5.31 -0.37
CA ALA A 62 29.30 5.71 1.04
C ALA A 62 27.89 6.10 1.42
N LEU A 63 27.50 5.80 2.65
CA LEU A 63 26.27 6.24 3.28
C LEU A 63 26.62 7.09 4.50
N ILE A 64 26.01 8.26 4.59
CA ILE A 64 26.07 9.13 5.77
C ILE A 64 24.64 9.31 6.23
N THR A 65 24.36 8.89 7.45
CA THR A 65 23.04 9.08 8.08
C THR A 65 23.15 10.18 9.12
N ALA A 66 22.23 11.13 9.10
CA ALA A 66 22.12 12.19 10.10
C ALA A 66 20.71 12.15 10.70
N GLY A 67 20.66 12.24 12.02
CA GLY A 67 19.41 12.34 12.78
C GLY A 67 19.27 13.70 13.46
N TRP A 68 18.21 13.86 14.22
CA TRP A 68 17.99 15.09 15.00
C TRP A 68 19.03 15.31 16.11
N GLU A 69 19.75 14.26 16.48
CA GLU A 69 20.88 14.37 17.44
C GLU A 69 22.04 15.15 16.85
N ASP A 70 22.20 15.09 15.52
CA ASP A 70 23.23 15.80 14.77
C ASP A 70 22.81 17.27 14.45
N ALA A 71 21.56 17.64 14.72
CA ALA A 71 20.99 18.93 14.41
C ALA A 71 21.07 19.89 15.62
N GLU A 72 22.23 20.52 15.83
CA GLU A 72 22.49 21.40 16.98
C GLU A 72 21.50 22.58 17.13
N HIS A 73 20.81 22.95 16.07
CA HIS A 73 19.82 24.04 16.07
C HIS A 73 18.44 23.61 16.59
N LEU A 74 18.17 22.31 16.72
CA LEU A 74 16.91 21.79 17.25
C LEU A 74 16.99 21.66 18.78
N THR A 75 16.22 22.48 19.48
CA THR A 75 16.08 22.34 20.95
C THR A 75 15.21 21.14 21.30
N GLU A 76 15.37 20.58 22.50
CA GLU A 76 14.56 19.43 22.96
C GLU A 76 13.04 19.75 22.92
N ASP A 77 12.66 20.97 23.27
CA ASP A 77 11.26 21.41 23.21
C ASP A 77 10.71 21.39 21.77
N MET A 78 11.52 21.82 20.79
CA MET A 78 11.14 21.74 19.36
C MET A 78 11.04 20.27 18.90
N LYS A 79 11.95 19.41 19.33
CA LYS A 79 11.91 17.98 19.00
C LYS A 79 10.64 17.33 19.57
N GLU A 80 10.30 17.60 20.82
CA GLU A 80 9.05 17.09 21.44
C GLU A 80 7.80 17.59 20.71
N GLN A 81 7.74 18.87 20.36
CA GLN A 81 6.58 19.42 19.61
C GLN A 81 6.42 18.76 18.24
N ILE A 82 7.53 18.56 17.51
CA ILE A 82 7.48 17.92 16.21
C ILE A 82 7.07 16.44 16.37
N LEU A 83 7.65 15.71 17.34
CA LEU A 83 7.29 14.32 17.62
C LEU A 83 5.81 14.17 18.00
N ALA A 84 5.27 15.11 18.76
CA ALA A 84 3.84 15.10 19.12
C ALA A 84 2.91 15.28 17.91
N ALA A 85 3.38 16.01 16.90
CA ALA A 85 2.62 16.23 15.66
C ALA A 85 2.74 15.07 14.65
N LEU A 86 3.75 14.20 14.80
CA LEU A 86 3.99 13.10 13.88
C LEU A 86 3.28 11.81 14.31
N PRO A 87 2.72 11.04 13.36
CA PRO A 87 2.27 9.67 13.60
C PRO A 87 3.39 8.82 14.22
N GLN A 88 3.02 7.85 15.06
CA GLN A 88 4.00 7.04 15.80
C GLN A 88 5.00 6.34 14.88
N HIS A 89 4.55 5.82 13.75
CA HIS A 89 5.38 5.13 12.76
C HIS A 89 6.37 6.03 12.02
N GLU A 90 6.13 7.35 11.92
CA GLU A 90 7.05 8.29 11.28
C GLU A 90 8.11 8.84 12.23
N ARG A 91 7.94 8.69 13.54
CA ARG A 91 8.82 9.32 14.56
C ARG A 91 10.26 8.86 14.45
N GLU A 92 10.49 7.57 14.29
CA GLU A 92 11.85 7.02 14.16
C GLU A 92 12.50 7.37 12.83
N LEU A 93 11.75 7.31 11.74
CA LEU A 93 12.19 7.72 10.42
C LEU A 93 12.66 9.19 10.42
N ARG A 94 11.79 10.08 10.92
CA ARG A 94 12.07 11.52 10.94
C ARG A 94 13.13 11.93 11.95
N SER A 95 13.19 11.27 13.12
CA SER A 95 14.14 11.63 14.16
C SER A 95 15.53 11.03 13.95
N LYS A 96 15.63 9.84 13.39
CA LYS A 96 16.91 9.11 13.23
C LYS A 96 17.40 9.02 11.79
N GLY A 97 16.59 9.38 10.81
CA GLY A 97 16.90 9.20 9.39
C GLY A 97 17.10 7.73 8.99
N ILE A 98 16.60 6.81 9.80
CA ILE A 98 16.71 5.38 9.55
C ILE A 98 15.51 4.94 8.73
N PRO A 99 15.70 4.37 7.51
CA PRO A 99 14.60 3.78 6.78
C PRO A 99 13.91 2.77 7.67
N MET A 100 12.61 2.83 7.74
CA MET A 100 11.88 1.78 8.46
C MET A 100 12.19 0.45 7.78
N ILE A 101 12.75 -0.49 8.53
CA ILE A 101 12.91 -1.88 8.09
C ILE A 101 11.49 -2.40 7.90
N GLY A 102 11.09 -2.55 6.65
CA GLY A 102 9.72 -2.91 6.28
C GLY A 102 8.92 -1.84 5.57
N SER A 103 9.50 -0.69 5.25
CA SER A 103 8.81 0.40 4.55
C SER A 103 8.84 0.29 3.02
N GLY A 104 8.61 -0.82 2.48
CA GLY A 104 7.83 -1.11 1.29
C GLY A 104 6.49 -1.70 1.72
N LEU A 105 6.34 -1.94 3.03
CA LEU A 105 5.09 -2.41 3.59
C LEU A 105 4.20 -1.21 3.91
N VAL A 106 3.05 -1.16 3.29
CA VAL A 106 1.98 -0.20 3.63
C VAL A 106 1.63 -0.30 5.13
N PHE A 107 1.83 -1.48 5.72
CA PHE A 107 1.56 -1.78 7.12
C PHE A 107 2.80 -2.38 7.80
N PRO A 108 3.57 -1.61 8.59
CA PRO A 108 4.76 -2.06 9.30
C PRO A 108 4.38 -2.81 10.60
N ILE A 109 3.68 -3.92 10.46
CA ILE A 109 3.23 -4.76 11.57
C ILE A 109 3.86 -6.15 11.43
N ASP A 110 4.40 -6.67 12.53
CA ASP A 110 4.99 -8.01 12.56
C ASP A 110 3.95 -9.08 12.18
N GLU A 111 4.36 -10.06 11.39
CA GLU A 111 3.55 -11.18 10.93
C GLU A 111 2.86 -11.89 12.09
N ASP A 112 3.57 -12.18 13.17
CA ASP A 112 3.05 -12.85 14.36
C ASP A 112 1.90 -12.07 15.03
N ASN A 113 1.92 -10.74 14.90
CA ASN A 113 0.86 -9.87 15.43
C ASN A 113 -0.32 -9.74 14.48
N LEU A 114 -0.12 -10.00 13.19
CA LEU A 114 -1.13 -9.84 12.15
C LEU A 114 -1.85 -11.15 11.83
N THR A 115 -1.13 -12.26 11.83
CA THR A 115 -1.68 -13.55 11.41
C THR A 115 -2.44 -14.27 12.52
N CYS A 116 -3.30 -15.19 12.12
CA CYS A 116 -3.95 -16.16 13.00
C CYS A 116 -4.24 -17.48 12.26
N GLU A 117 -4.39 -18.55 13.03
CA GLU A 117 -4.80 -19.85 12.49
C GLU A 117 -6.21 -19.77 11.90
N PRO A 118 -6.46 -20.39 10.73
CA PRO A 118 -7.78 -20.46 10.14
C PRO A 118 -8.78 -21.16 11.04
N PHE A 119 -9.98 -20.63 11.10
CA PHE A 119 -11.10 -21.24 11.81
C PHE A 119 -12.39 -21.11 10.99
N ILE A 120 -13.39 -21.91 11.31
CA ILE A 120 -14.70 -21.81 10.67
C ILE A 120 -15.37 -20.51 11.11
N ILE A 121 -15.58 -19.58 10.17
CA ILE A 121 -16.23 -18.29 10.46
C ILE A 121 -17.66 -18.53 10.95
N PRO A 122 -17.99 -18.10 12.18
CA PRO A 122 -19.33 -18.27 12.73
C PRO A 122 -20.40 -17.60 11.83
N PRO A 123 -21.58 -18.21 11.65
CA PRO A 123 -22.62 -17.65 10.77
C PRO A 123 -23.13 -16.26 11.19
N HIS A 124 -23.00 -15.89 12.46
CA HIS A 124 -23.41 -14.58 12.97
C HIS A 124 -22.38 -13.46 12.73
N TYR A 125 -21.17 -13.78 12.25
CA TYR A 125 -20.20 -12.76 11.85
C TYR A 125 -20.66 -12.12 10.55
N PRO A 126 -20.88 -10.81 10.51
CA PRO A 126 -21.10 -10.10 9.26
C PRO A 126 -19.91 -10.31 8.33
N ARG A 127 -20.21 -10.51 7.06
CA ARG A 127 -19.20 -10.71 6.00
C ARG A 127 -19.42 -9.70 4.89
N ILE A 128 -18.33 -9.24 4.30
CA ILE A 128 -18.31 -8.42 3.10
C ILE A 128 -17.06 -8.77 2.29
N ALA A 129 -17.08 -8.54 0.99
CA ALA A 129 -15.87 -8.58 0.20
C ALA A 129 -15.57 -7.21 -0.41
N GLY A 130 -14.29 -6.91 -0.60
CA GLY A 130 -13.82 -5.77 -1.38
C GLY A 130 -13.27 -6.27 -2.71
N LEU A 131 -13.70 -5.66 -3.81
CA LEU A 131 -13.22 -5.94 -5.17
C LEU A 131 -12.45 -4.74 -5.68
N ASP A 132 -11.28 -4.97 -6.24
CA ASP A 132 -10.53 -4.03 -7.05
C ASP A 132 -10.45 -4.54 -8.49
N PHE A 133 -10.73 -3.66 -9.46
CA PHE A 133 -10.76 -4.02 -10.87
C PHE A 133 -9.38 -3.86 -11.49
N GLY A 134 -8.94 -4.85 -12.26
CA GLY A 134 -7.68 -4.80 -12.99
C GLY A 134 -7.74 -5.65 -14.27
N TYR A 135 -6.77 -5.42 -15.15
CA TYR A 135 -6.51 -6.28 -16.31
C TYR A 135 -5.02 -6.61 -16.41
N ASP A 136 -4.16 -5.62 -16.66
CA ASP A 136 -2.69 -5.79 -16.61
C ASP A 136 -2.21 -5.96 -15.18
N HIS A 137 -2.73 -5.16 -14.25
CA HIS A 137 -2.73 -5.45 -12.82
C HIS A 137 -3.82 -6.46 -12.50
N PRO A 138 -3.66 -7.27 -11.45
CA PRO A 138 -4.66 -8.28 -11.14
C PRO A 138 -6.00 -7.65 -10.72
N THR A 139 -7.11 -8.28 -11.13
CA THR A 139 -8.37 -8.11 -10.41
C THR A 139 -8.23 -8.82 -9.07
N ALA A 140 -8.45 -8.10 -7.99
CA ALA A 140 -8.31 -8.62 -6.63
C ALA A 140 -9.64 -8.60 -5.88
N VAL A 141 -9.89 -9.64 -5.08
CA VAL A 141 -11.02 -9.69 -4.15
C VAL A 141 -10.56 -10.19 -2.80
N VAL A 142 -10.98 -9.50 -1.75
CA VAL A 142 -10.65 -9.85 -0.37
C VAL A 142 -11.94 -10.03 0.41
N TRP A 143 -12.11 -11.19 1.05
CA TRP A 143 -13.25 -11.48 1.90
C TRP A 143 -12.91 -11.27 3.36
N VAL A 144 -13.74 -10.48 4.04
CA VAL A 144 -13.58 -10.14 5.44
C VAL A 144 -14.79 -10.57 6.27
N ALA A 145 -14.53 -10.96 7.51
CA ALA A 145 -15.55 -11.24 8.52
C ALA A 145 -15.28 -10.41 9.77
N TRP A 146 -16.32 -9.96 10.46
CA TRP A 146 -16.21 -9.13 11.65
C TRP A 146 -16.78 -9.80 12.89
N ASP A 147 -15.91 -10.08 13.87
CA ASP A 147 -16.33 -10.42 15.23
C ASP A 147 -16.74 -9.14 15.96
N ARG A 148 -18.05 -8.90 16.05
CA ARG A 148 -18.58 -7.69 16.69
C ARG A 148 -18.36 -7.66 18.20
N ASP A 149 -18.27 -8.82 18.83
CA ASP A 149 -18.13 -8.88 20.28
C ASP A 149 -16.72 -8.49 20.72
N LYS A 150 -15.71 -8.86 19.94
CA LYS A 150 -14.32 -8.51 20.18
C LYS A 150 -13.83 -7.31 19.36
N ASP A 151 -14.64 -6.84 18.42
CA ASP A 151 -14.31 -5.82 17.43
C ASP A 151 -13.05 -6.20 16.59
N ILE A 152 -12.97 -7.47 16.15
CA ILE A 152 -11.87 -7.96 15.32
C ILE A 152 -12.36 -8.23 13.91
N VAL A 153 -11.64 -7.70 12.91
CA VAL A 153 -11.85 -7.99 11.49
C VAL A 153 -10.86 -9.06 11.06
N TYR A 154 -11.34 -10.07 10.33
CA TYR A 154 -10.55 -11.18 9.81
C TYR A 154 -10.57 -11.17 8.28
N ILE A 155 -9.40 -11.15 7.64
CA ILE A 155 -9.26 -11.57 6.24
C ILE A 155 -9.19 -13.09 6.23
N TYR A 156 -10.16 -13.74 5.58
CA TYR A 156 -10.26 -15.20 5.59
C TYR A 156 -10.20 -15.85 4.21
N ASP A 157 -10.34 -15.09 3.11
CA ASP A 157 -10.18 -15.54 1.74
C ASP A 157 -9.73 -14.39 0.85
N CYS A 158 -8.93 -14.71 -0.17
CA CYS A 158 -8.41 -13.77 -1.15
C CYS A 158 -8.45 -14.38 -2.55
N TYR A 159 -8.49 -13.51 -3.55
CA TYR A 159 -8.41 -13.85 -4.96
C TYR A 159 -7.65 -12.74 -5.68
N SER A 160 -6.70 -13.09 -6.53
CA SER A 160 -5.94 -12.14 -7.36
C SER A 160 -5.53 -12.81 -8.66
N VAL A 161 -6.01 -12.31 -9.80
CA VAL A 161 -5.66 -12.83 -11.12
C VAL A 161 -5.67 -11.70 -12.14
N SER A 162 -4.64 -11.62 -12.98
CA SER A 162 -4.54 -10.67 -14.09
C SER A 162 -4.90 -11.27 -15.44
N LYS A 163 -5.13 -10.39 -16.42
CA LYS A 163 -5.33 -10.74 -17.84
C LYS A 163 -6.51 -11.67 -18.13
N GLN A 164 -7.56 -11.55 -17.33
CA GLN A 164 -8.80 -12.29 -17.50
C GLN A 164 -10.00 -11.37 -17.71
N THR A 165 -11.10 -11.92 -18.21
CA THR A 165 -12.35 -11.18 -18.44
C THR A 165 -13.18 -11.07 -17.16
N PRO A 166 -14.10 -10.09 -17.07
CA PRO A 166 -15.06 -9.99 -15.95
C PRO A 166 -15.85 -11.28 -15.71
N ASP A 167 -16.28 -11.98 -16.75
CA ASP A 167 -17.01 -13.26 -16.63
C ASP A 167 -16.15 -14.36 -15.99
N TYR A 168 -14.86 -14.40 -16.33
CA TYR A 168 -13.93 -15.34 -15.71
C TYR A 168 -13.81 -15.06 -14.20
N HIS A 169 -13.57 -13.81 -13.82
CA HIS A 169 -13.50 -13.41 -12.41
C HIS A 169 -14.80 -13.70 -11.67
N ALA A 170 -15.95 -13.33 -12.29
CA ALA A 170 -17.27 -13.60 -11.72
C ALA A 170 -17.52 -15.07 -11.46
N THR A 171 -17.07 -15.96 -12.35
CA THR A 171 -17.18 -17.41 -12.16
C THR A 171 -16.45 -17.87 -10.89
N TYR A 172 -15.21 -17.40 -10.68
CA TYR A 172 -14.45 -17.74 -9.50
C TYR A 172 -15.02 -17.12 -8.21
N ILE A 173 -15.52 -15.91 -8.27
CA ILE A 173 -16.18 -15.24 -7.15
C ILE A 173 -17.44 -16.02 -6.74
N ASN A 174 -18.26 -16.40 -7.71
CA ASN A 174 -19.53 -17.10 -7.47
C ASN A 174 -19.36 -18.54 -6.95
N GLN A 175 -18.20 -19.15 -7.15
CA GLN A 175 -17.89 -20.49 -6.61
C GLN A 175 -17.60 -20.48 -5.10
N ARG A 176 -17.35 -19.31 -4.49
CA ARG A 176 -17.11 -19.23 -3.06
C ARG A 176 -18.38 -19.51 -2.26
N GLU A 177 -18.20 -20.21 -1.14
CA GLU A 177 -19.30 -20.48 -0.23
C GLU A 177 -19.95 -19.16 0.26
N GLY A 178 -21.25 -19.05 0.08
CA GLY A 178 -21.99 -17.88 0.49
C GLY A 178 -21.88 -16.66 -0.45
N SER A 179 -21.26 -16.78 -1.61
CA SER A 179 -21.07 -15.68 -2.58
C SER A 179 -22.35 -14.92 -2.91
N HIS A 180 -23.49 -15.62 -2.96
CA HIS A 180 -24.80 -15.04 -3.34
C HIS A 180 -25.41 -14.13 -2.25
N TYR A 181 -24.95 -14.23 -0.97
CA TYR A 181 -25.43 -13.37 0.11
C TYR A 181 -24.33 -12.49 0.74
N ILE A 182 -23.04 -12.74 0.43
CA ILE A 182 -21.96 -11.86 0.85
C ILE A 182 -21.90 -10.67 -0.12
N PRO A 183 -22.18 -9.42 0.34
CA PRO A 183 -22.13 -8.27 -0.54
C PRO A 183 -20.68 -7.95 -0.91
N ILE A 184 -20.47 -7.45 -2.13
CA ILE A 184 -19.16 -7.03 -2.63
C ILE A 184 -19.14 -5.51 -2.80
N SER A 185 -18.25 -4.86 -2.05
CA SER A 185 -17.91 -3.46 -2.20
C SER A 185 -16.93 -3.29 -3.37
N TRP A 186 -17.00 -2.18 -4.09
CA TRP A 186 -16.23 -1.94 -5.30
C TRP A 186 -15.86 -0.45 -5.44
N PRO A 187 -14.74 -0.11 -6.11
CA PRO A 187 -14.25 1.26 -6.22
C PRO A 187 -14.97 2.03 -7.33
N HIS A 188 -14.73 3.34 -7.38
CA HIS A 188 -15.30 4.26 -8.38
C HIS A 188 -15.01 3.83 -9.84
N ASP A 189 -13.93 3.11 -10.08
CA ASP A 189 -13.53 2.60 -11.40
C ASP A 189 -14.57 1.67 -12.04
N GLY A 190 -15.44 1.07 -11.23
CA GLY A 190 -16.56 0.28 -11.70
C GLY A 190 -17.53 1.04 -12.61
N TYR A 191 -17.47 2.37 -12.64
CA TYR A 191 -18.25 3.20 -13.61
C TYR A 191 -17.57 3.37 -14.97
N GLN A 192 -16.36 2.89 -15.15
CA GLN A 192 -15.72 2.90 -16.47
C GLN A 192 -16.50 2.04 -17.44
N HIS A 193 -16.74 2.60 -18.63
CA HIS A 193 -17.46 1.90 -19.70
C HIS A 193 -16.49 1.06 -20.53
N ASP A 194 -16.87 -0.17 -20.80
CA ASP A 194 -16.20 -0.96 -21.83
C ASP A 194 -16.41 -0.31 -23.21
N LYS A 195 -15.31 -0.14 -23.94
CA LYS A 195 -15.32 0.54 -25.25
C LYS A 195 -16.10 -0.21 -26.33
N GLY A 196 -16.31 -1.51 -26.16
CA GLY A 196 -17.00 -2.35 -27.13
C GLY A 196 -18.50 -2.46 -26.87
N SER A 197 -18.90 -2.68 -25.62
CA SER A 197 -20.29 -2.92 -25.23
C SER A 197 -21.02 -1.66 -24.73
N GLY A 198 -20.28 -0.64 -24.27
CA GLY A 198 -20.83 0.53 -23.59
C GLY A 198 -21.39 0.24 -22.18
N ILE A 199 -21.26 -1.00 -21.70
CA ILE A 199 -21.72 -1.42 -20.38
C ILE A 199 -20.62 -1.06 -19.34
N THR A 200 -21.01 -0.60 -18.15
CA THR A 200 -20.04 -0.31 -17.11
C THR A 200 -19.42 -1.59 -16.55
N LEU A 201 -18.20 -1.49 -16.04
CA LEU A 201 -17.50 -2.64 -15.49
C LEU A 201 -18.28 -3.29 -14.34
N ALA A 202 -18.81 -2.48 -13.41
CA ALA A 202 -19.66 -2.98 -12.32
C ALA A 202 -20.93 -3.69 -12.83
N GLU A 203 -21.52 -3.23 -13.94
CA GLU A 203 -22.70 -3.86 -14.51
C GLU A 203 -22.40 -5.21 -15.17
N GLN A 204 -21.21 -5.39 -15.74
CA GLN A 204 -20.75 -6.69 -16.24
C GLN A 204 -20.72 -7.74 -15.12
N TYR A 205 -20.15 -7.39 -13.97
CA TYR A 205 -20.13 -8.29 -12.80
C TYR A 205 -21.54 -8.59 -12.26
N ARG A 206 -22.43 -7.57 -12.21
CA ARG A 206 -23.83 -7.79 -11.81
C ARG A 206 -24.56 -8.71 -12.76
N THR A 207 -24.37 -8.54 -14.07
CA THR A 207 -24.95 -9.40 -15.09
C THR A 207 -24.45 -10.84 -14.96
N ALA A 208 -23.22 -11.03 -14.53
CA ALA A 208 -22.63 -12.31 -14.20
C ALA A 208 -23.01 -12.82 -12.79
N HIS A 209 -24.04 -12.25 -12.16
CA HIS A 209 -24.60 -12.63 -10.85
C HIS A 209 -23.68 -12.46 -9.65
N VAL A 210 -22.67 -11.60 -9.74
CA VAL A 210 -21.88 -11.21 -8.57
C VAL A 210 -22.71 -10.26 -7.69
N ASN A 211 -22.75 -10.52 -6.39
CA ASN A 211 -23.55 -9.76 -5.42
C ASN A 211 -22.93 -8.38 -5.11
N MET A 212 -22.84 -7.53 -6.12
CA MET A 212 -22.27 -6.19 -6.04
C MET A 212 -23.16 -5.25 -5.24
N LEU A 213 -22.59 -4.46 -4.32
CA LEU A 213 -23.33 -3.37 -3.68
C LEU A 213 -23.89 -2.39 -4.74
N PRO A 214 -25.04 -1.75 -4.48
CA PRO A 214 -25.70 -0.86 -5.45
C PRO A 214 -24.82 0.35 -5.84
N PHE A 215 -23.99 0.82 -4.90
CA PHE A 215 -23.10 1.96 -5.07
C PHE A 215 -21.65 1.56 -4.78
N HIS A 216 -20.70 2.28 -5.40
CA HIS A 216 -19.30 2.11 -5.09
C HIS A 216 -18.99 2.58 -3.66
N PHE A 217 -17.83 2.16 -3.14
CA PHE A 217 -17.35 2.60 -1.85
C PHE A 217 -16.97 4.09 -1.89
N GLU A 218 -17.35 4.81 -0.85
CA GLU A 218 -16.88 6.16 -0.53
C GLU A 218 -16.48 6.20 0.95
N ASN A 219 -15.41 6.93 1.27
CA ASN A 219 -15.05 7.18 2.67
C ASN A 219 -16.17 7.98 3.36
N PRO A 220 -16.32 7.84 4.68
CA PRO A 220 -17.23 8.70 5.42
C PRO A 220 -16.89 10.19 5.18
N PRO A 221 -17.90 11.07 5.10
CA PRO A 221 -17.63 12.49 4.94
C PRO A 221 -16.87 13.04 6.16
N ALA A 222 -15.86 13.89 5.90
CA ALA A 222 -15.18 14.63 6.95
C ALA A 222 -16.12 15.59 7.66
N LEU A 223 -15.76 16.01 8.88
CA LEU A 223 -16.59 16.89 9.70
C LEU A 223 -16.90 18.20 8.95
N GLY A 224 -18.17 18.42 8.60
CA GLY A 224 -18.64 19.58 7.83
C GLY A 224 -18.80 19.34 6.33
N GLU A 225 -18.41 18.19 5.79
CA GLU A 225 -18.62 17.81 4.39
C GLU A 225 -19.91 16.99 4.21
N LYS A 226 -20.52 17.09 3.04
CA LYS A 226 -21.76 16.37 2.70
C LYS A 226 -21.53 15.05 1.98
N LYS A 227 -20.33 14.83 1.46
CA LYS A 227 -19.94 13.61 0.73
C LYS A 227 -18.58 13.14 1.20
N GLY A 228 -18.40 11.83 1.23
CA GLY A 228 -17.10 11.19 1.44
C GLY A 228 -16.20 11.37 0.22
N GLY A 229 -14.91 11.20 0.43
CA GLY A 229 -13.90 11.19 -0.62
C GLY A 229 -13.50 9.76 -1.02
N ASN A 230 -12.71 9.64 -2.10
CA ASN A 230 -12.11 8.39 -2.55
C ASN A 230 -10.64 8.27 -2.12
N SER A 231 -10.23 8.99 -1.06
CA SER A 231 -8.85 8.94 -0.57
C SER A 231 -8.55 7.55 0.00
N VAL A 232 -7.51 6.94 -0.51
CA VAL A 232 -7.02 5.63 -0.04
C VAL A 232 -6.35 5.77 1.32
N GLU A 233 -5.69 6.90 1.60
CA GLU A 233 -4.94 7.14 2.83
C GLU A 233 -5.81 7.02 4.09
N ALA A 234 -7.04 7.54 4.03
CA ALA A 234 -7.96 7.45 5.18
C ALA A 234 -8.29 6.00 5.53
N GLY A 235 -8.52 5.15 4.52
CA GLY A 235 -8.76 3.73 4.71
C GLY A 235 -7.53 2.98 5.23
N LEU A 236 -6.35 3.27 4.69
CA LEU A 236 -5.09 2.67 5.13
C LEU A 236 -4.78 3.01 6.59
N MET A 237 -5.01 4.26 7.00
CA MET A 237 -4.80 4.67 8.40
C MET A 237 -5.75 3.98 9.37
N GLU A 238 -7.01 3.76 8.99
CA GLU A 238 -7.95 2.99 9.82
C GLU A 238 -7.51 1.53 9.96
N ILE A 239 -7.10 0.90 8.86
CA ILE A 239 -6.59 -0.48 8.87
C ILE A 239 -5.34 -0.57 9.76
N LEU A 240 -4.36 0.32 9.59
CA LEU A 240 -3.16 0.36 10.43
C LEU A 240 -3.49 0.49 11.91
N THR A 241 -4.37 1.43 12.27
CA THR A 241 -4.82 1.61 13.65
C THR A 241 -5.45 0.33 14.22
N ARG A 242 -6.26 -0.38 13.44
CA ARG A 242 -6.84 -1.66 13.86
C ARG A 242 -5.78 -2.76 14.01
N MET A 243 -4.78 -2.81 13.13
CA MET A 243 -3.66 -3.74 13.22
C MET A 243 -2.84 -3.51 14.50
N GLU A 244 -2.47 -2.26 14.81
CA GLU A 244 -1.75 -1.87 16.03
C GLU A 244 -2.53 -2.26 17.31
N GLN A 245 -3.85 -2.19 17.27
CA GLN A 245 -4.72 -2.60 18.37
C GLN A 245 -4.98 -4.12 18.45
N GLY A 246 -4.44 -4.91 17.52
CA GLY A 246 -4.73 -6.34 17.39
C GLY A 246 -6.16 -6.66 16.93
N LYS A 247 -6.85 -5.66 16.38
CA LYS A 247 -8.25 -5.76 15.90
C LYS A 247 -8.38 -6.06 14.40
N PHE A 248 -7.28 -6.39 13.76
CA PHE A 248 -7.23 -6.81 12.37
C PHE A 248 -6.35 -8.04 12.28
N LYS A 249 -6.86 -9.11 11.69
CA LYS A 249 -6.17 -10.39 11.56
C LYS A 249 -6.29 -10.93 10.15
N VAL A 250 -5.28 -11.64 9.73
CA VAL A 250 -5.23 -12.34 8.44
C VAL A 250 -5.04 -13.83 8.74
N PHE A 251 -5.83 -14.69 8.11
CA PHE A 251 -5.58 -16.12 8.19
C PHE A 251 -4.19 -16.42 7.61
N ASN A 252 -3.37 -17.17 8.31
CA ASN A 252 -1.99 -17.45 7.87
C ASN A 252 -1.94 -18.08 6.47
N THR A 253 -2.98 -18.80 6.05
CA THR A 253 -3.13 -19.33 4.69
C THR A 253 -3.33 -18.27 3.61
N MET A 254 -3.65 -17.02 4.00
CA MET A 254 -3.87 -15.87 3.10
C MET A 254 -2.76 -14.82 3.21
N TYR A 255 -1.75 -15.06 4.01
CA TYR A 255 -0.74 -14.05 4.31
C TYR A 255 0.10 -13.68 3.09
N ASP A 256 0.52 -14.66 2.30
CA ASP A 256 1.29 -14.43 1.07
C ASP A 256 0.55 -13.51 0.09
N TRP A 257 -0.77 -13.68 -0.02
CA TRP A 257 -1.64 -12.82 -0.83
C TRP A 257 -1.82 -11.42 -0.25
N PHE A 258 -1.77 -11.31 1.07
CA PHE A 258 -1.89 -10.03 1.75
C PHE A 258 -0.64 -9.17 1.61
N GLN A 259 0.51 -9.77 1.38
CA GLN A 259 1.79 -9.08 1.18
C GLN A 259 1.95 -8.52 -0.25
N GLU A 260 1.21 -9.02 -1.23
CA GLU A 260 1.20 -8.53 -2.62
C GLU A 260 0.31 -7.29 -2.80
#